data_2a2823abede8e4c53ccd30ab16910887
#
_entry.id   2a2823abede8e4c53ccd30ab16910887
#
_cell.length_a   1.000
_cell.length_b   1.000
_cell.length_c   1.000
_cell.angle_alpha   90.00
_cell.angle_beta   90.00
_cell.angle_gamma   90.00
#
_symmetry.space_group_name_H-M   'P 1'
#
loop_
_entity.id
_entity.type
_entity.pdbx_description
1 polymer ?
#
loop_
_entity_poly.entity_id
_entity_poly.type
_entity_poly.pdbx_seq_one_letter_code
_entity_poly.pdbx_strand_id
1 'polypeptide(L)'
;MKGRQRMPRQWLIVDGSLGDELLSVVRRLPAESGILVLEQAGVTDGARFAARLRALAKSRRLLLLAEGPRTAARVHDMRELRKALSRGAGLILLSPLYATRTHPDWKPLPRMRAAALARLAGRKLVALGGMDERRFRRVERLGFVGWAGISAFRT
;
A
#
# COMPACT_ATOMS: atom_id res chain seq x y z
N MET A 1 8.51 8.24 -25.45
CA MET A 1 7.28 8.07 -24.65
C MET A 1 7.64 7.35 -23.36
N LYS A 2 7.57 8.02 -22.23
CA LYS A 2 7.59 7.32 -20.95
C LYS A 2 6.27 6.55 -20.84
N GLY A 3 6.30 5.24 -21.01
CA GLY A 3 5.13 4.41 -20.79
C GLY A 3 4.55 4.73 -19.40
N ARG A 4 3.26 5.00 -19.32
CA ARG A 4 2.58 5.12 -18.02
C ARG A 4 2.85 3.84 -17.24
N GLN A 5 3.65 3.95 -16.20
CA GLN A 5 3.91 2.82 -15.31
C GLN A 5 2.57 2.39 -14.75
N ARG A 6 2.20 1.15 -15.03
CA ARG A 6 0.92 0.58 -14.56
C ARG A 6 0.94 0.53 -13.03
N MET A 7 -0.15 0.94 -12.39
CA MET A 7 -0.29 0.86 -10.95
C MET A 7 -0.14 -0.60 -10.49
N PRO A 8 0.79 -0.90 -9.56
CA PRO A 8 0.94 -2.23 -9.02
C PRO A 8 -0.36 -2.79 -8.42
N ARG A 9 -0.61 -4.07 -8.67
CA ARG A 9 -1.75 -4.77 -8.07
C ARG A 9 -1.55 -5.07 -6.60
N GLN A 10 -0.32 -5.31 -6.17
CA GLN A 10 0.00 -5.65 -4.79
C GLN A 10 1.15 -4.79 -4.27
N TRP A 11 1.04 -4.42 -3.00
CA TRP A 11 1.94 -3.49 -2.33
C TRP A 11 2.44 -4.05 -1.01
N LEU A 12 3.73 -4.12 -0.84
CA LEU A 12 4.35 -4.35 0.45
C LEU A 12 4.35 -3.04 1.24
N ILE A 13 3.76 -3.05 2.43
CA ILE A 13 3.85 -1.93 3.36
C ILE A 13 5.07 -2.13 4.26
N VAL A 14 5.92 -1.13 4.32
CA VAL A 14 7.10 -1.09 5.17
C VAL A 14 6.83 -0.13 6.32
N ASP A 15 6.54 -0.69 7.49
CA ASP A 15 6.21 0.04 8.71
C ASP A 15 7.28 -0.07 9.81
N GLY A 16 8.40 -0.69 9.49
CA GLY A 16 9.49 -0.99 10.42
C GLY A 16 9.41 -2.38 11.07
N SER A 17 8.28 -3.06 10.99
CA SER A 17 8.08 -4.37 11.64
C SER A 17 8.87 -5.53 11.01
N LEU A 18 9.31 -5.37 9.76
CA LEU A 18 10.10 -6.38 9.05
C LEU A 18 11.57 -6.41 9.48
N GLY A 19 12.09 -5.30 10.01
CA GLY A 19 13.48 -5.23 10.46
C GLY A 19 14.47 -5.76 9.41
N ASP A 20 15.35 -6.66 9.84
CA ASP A 20 16.37 -7.27 8.98
C ASP A 20 15.81 -8.17 7.88
N GLU A 21 14.56 -8.62 8.00
CA GLU A 21 13.89 -9.45 6.99
C GLU A 21 13.48 -8.66 5.74
N LEU A 22 13.44 -7.33 5.82
CA LEU A 22 12.89 -6.49 4.75
C LEU A 22 13.50 -6.80 3.38
N LEU A 23 14.80 -6.81 3.26
CA LEU A 23 15.45 -7.07 1.97
C LEU A 23 15.18 -8.49 1.45
N SER A 24 15.06 -9.45 2.35
CA SER A 24 14.70 -10.82 1.99
C SER A 24 13.26 -10.90 1.44
N VAL A 25 12.32 -10.22 2.09
CA VAL A 25 10.94 -10.13 1.62
C VAL A 25 10.87 -9.45 0.25
N VAL A 26 11.57 -8.33 0.09
CA VAL A 26 11.60 -7.58 -1.19
C VAL A 26 12.16 -8.43 -2.33
N ARG A 27 13.18 -9.26 -2.08
CA ARG A 27 13.72 -10.19 -3.09
C ARG A 27 12.69 -11.20 -3.59
N ARG A 28 11.72 -11.57 -2.76
CA ARG A 28 10.68 -12.55 -3.11
C ARG A 28 9.42 -11.93 -3.71
N LEU A 29 9.29 -10.61 -3.71
CA LEU A 29 8.13 -9.96 -4.31
C LEU A 29 8.05 -10.29 -5.81
N PRO A 30 6.85 -10.56 -6.32
CA PRO A 30 6.64 -10.64 -7.76
C PRO A 30 7.06 -9.35 -8.47
N ALA A 31 7.55 -9.47 -9.70
CA ALA A 31 7.86 -8.29 -10.51
C ALA A 31 6.62 -7.40 -10.64
N GLU A 32 6.84 -6.10 -10.82
CA GLU A 32 5.79 -5.09 -10.92
C GLU A 32 4.96 -4.88 -9.63
N SER A 33 5.39 -5.45 -8.50
CA SER A 33 4.83 -5.10 -7.20
C SER A 33 5.24 -3.69 -6.77
N GLY A 34 4.45 -3.10 -5.86
CA GLY A 34 4.79 -1.85 -5.21
C GLY A 34 5.38 -2.07 -3.81
N ILE A 35 6.15 -1.12 -3.38
CA ILE A 35 6.65 -1.00 -2.00
C ILE A 35 6.30 0.39 -1.52
N LEU A 36 5.58 0.49 -0.42
CA LEU A 36 5.29 1.76 0.23
C LEU A 36 5.96 1.80 1.58
N VAL A 37 6.91 2.73 1.73
CA VAL A 37 7.60 2.99 2.99
C VAL A 37 6.82 4.04 3.77
N LEU A 38 6.32 3.67 4.95
CA LEU A 38 5.60 4.60 5.83
C LEU A 38 6.56 5.57 6.51
N GLU A 39 6.08 6.75 6.81
CA GLU A 39 6.87 7.80 7.45
C GLU A 39 7.47 7.35 8.79
N GLN A 40 6.70 6.61 9.59
CA GLN A 40 7.16 6.10 10.88
C GLN A 40 8.03 4.84 10.81
N ALA A 41 8.33 4.33 9.62
CA ALA A 41 9.02 3.04 9.48
C ALA A 41 10.46 3.01 10.01
N GLY A 42 11.08 4.19 10.24
CA GLY A 42 12.47 4.27 10.70
C GLY A 42 13.50 3.65 9.75
N VAL A 43 13.10 3.39 8.51
CA VAL A 43 13.94 2.72 7.49
C VAL A 43 15.10 3.63 7.03
N THR A 44 15.12 4.84 7.53
CA THR A 44 16.15 5.84 7.20
C THR A 44 17.45 5.71 8.01
N ASP A 45 17.61 4.64 8.78
CA ASP A 45 18.82 4.41 9.58
C ASP A 45 20.06 4.13 8.72
N GLY A 46 20.27 4.94 7.75
CA GLY A 46 21.47 5.01 6.96
C GLY A 46 21.19 5.15 5.48
N ALA A 47 21.88 6.11 4.88
CA ALA A 47 21.88 6.31 3.43
C ALA A 47 22.21 5.01 2.65
N ARG A 48 23.02 4.12 3.24
CA ARG A 48 23.40 2.82 2.67
C ARG A 48 22.20 1.87 2.56
N PHE A 49 21.38 1.76 3.59
CA PHE A 49 20.22 0.87 3.55
C PHE A 49 19.19 1.36 2.54
N ALA A 50 18.87 2.65 2.56
CA ALA A 50 17.97 3.25 1.59
C ALA A 50 18.48 3.07 0.14
N ALA A 51 19.78 3.23 -0.09
CA ALA A 51 20.40 3.00 -1.39
C ALA A 51 20.29 1.52 -1.84
N ARG A 52 20.51 0.57 -0.93
CA ARG A 52 20.35 -0.87 -1.20
C ARG A 52 18.91 -1.22 -1.55
N LEU A 53 17.94 -0.68 -0.81
CA LEU A 53 16.52 -0.88 -1.08
C LEU A 53 16.14 -0.33 -2.45
N ARG A 54 16.57 0.88 -2.79
CA ARG A 54 16.33 1.48 -4.10
C ARG A 54 16.95 0.65 -5.24
N ALA A 55 18.19 0.22 -5.08
CA ALA A 55 18.89 -0.59 -6.09
C ALA A 55 18.17 -1.93 -6.30
N LEU A 56 17.76 -2.59 -5.21
CA LEU A 56 17.03 -3.85 -5.26
C LEU A 56 15.65 -3.67 -5.92
N ALA A 57 14.91 -2.64 -5.56
CA ALA A 57 13.62 -2.33 -6.16
C ALA A 57 13.76 -2.11 -7.67
N LYS A 58 14.75 -1.33 -8.10
CA LYS A 58 15.03 -1.09 -9.52
C LYS A 58 15.37 -2.38 -10.27
N SER A 59 16.26 -3.20 -9.72
CA SER A 59 16.68 -4.46 -10.36
C SER A 59 15.53 -5.47 -10.49
N ARG A 60 14.55 -5.40 -9.59
CA ARG A 60 13.38 -6.28 -9.56
C ARG A 60 12.15 -5.68 -10.26
N ARG A 61 12.26 -4.51 -10.85
CA ARG A 61 11.13 -3.77 -11.47
C ARG A 61 9.99 -3.49 -10.49
N LEU A 62 10.34 -3.15 -9.26
CA LEU A 62 9.36 -2.78 -8.23
C LEU A 62 9.21 -1.26 -8.19
N LEU A 63 7.98 -0.80 -7.93
CA LEU A 63 7.72 0.61 -7.71
C LEU A 63 7.91 0.94 -6.23
N LEU A 64 8.88 1.77 -5.92
CA LEU A 64 9.18 2.20 -4.54
C LEU A 64 8.66 3.61 -4.30
N LEU A 65 7.74 3.75 -3.35
CA LEU A 65 7.19 5.02 -2.92
C LEU A 65 7.40 5.24 -1.42
N ALA A 66 7.51 6.50 -1.04
CA ALA A 66 7.43 6.93 0.36
C ALA A 66 6.09 7.59 0.63
N GLU A 67 5.54 7.37 1.83
CA GLU A 67 4.32 8.03 2.28
C GLU A 67 4.51 9.55 2.29
N GLY A 68 3.50 10.27 1.84
CA GLY A 68 3.51 11.73 1.80
C GLY A 68 2.25 12.29 1.14
N PRO A 69 1.95 13.59 1.35
CA PRO A 69 0.67 14.18 0.93
C PRO A 69 0.36 14.08 -0.56
N ARG A 70 1.39 14.09 -1.41
CA ARG A 70 1.25 14.02 -2.87
C ARG A 70 1.60 12.68 -3.46
N THR A 71 2.19 11.78 -2.69
CA THR A 71 2.61 10.46 -3.17
C THR A 71 1.63 9.39 -2.77
N ALA A 72 1.47 9.12 -1.49
CA ALA A 72 0.59 8.09 -0.97
C ALA A 72 0.01 8.51 0.38
N ALA A 73 -1.29 8.37 0.54
CA ALA A 73 -2.00 8.71 1.77
C ALA A 73 -2.84 7.54 2.26
N ARG A 74 -2.83 7.32 3.58
CA ARG A 74 -3.73 6.36 4.24
C ARG A 74 -4.99 7.08 4.68
N VAL A 75 -6.14 6.49 4.41
CA VAL A 75 -7.44 7.06 4.75
C VAL A 75 -8.35 5.99 5.38
N HIS A 76 -9.25 6.43 6.27
CA HIS A 76 -10.16 5.56 7.01
C HIS A 76 -11.63 5.98 6.83
N ASP A 77 -11.88 7.18 6.35
CA ASP A 77 -13.21 7.73 6.18
C ASP A 77 -13.30 8.71 4.99
N MET A 78 -14.49 9.21 4.76
CA MET A 78 -14.79 10.16 3.68
C MET A 78 -14.03 11.48 3.83
N ARG A 79 -13.88 11.97 5.05
CA ARG A 79 -13.20 13.24 5.34
C ARG A 79 -11.72 13.15 4.98
N GLU A 80 -11.06 12.08 5.43
CA GLU A 80 -9.65 11.83 5.10
C GLU A 80 -9.44 11.61 3.61
N LEU A 81 -10.38 10.87 2.97
CA LEU A 81 -10.32 10.66 1.52
C LEU A 81 -10.39 11.97 0.74
N ARG A 82 -11.34 12.85 1.06
CA ARG A 82 -11.46 14.17 0.42
C ARG A 82 -10.21 15.01 0.60
N LYS A 83 -9.61 14.97 1.79
CA LYS A 83 -8.35 15.65 2.09
C LYS A 83 -7.20 15.10 1.23
N ALA A 84 -7.07 13.79 1.11
CA ALA A 84 -6.06 13.16 0.27
C ALA A 84 -6.24 13.52 -1.21
N LEU A 85 -7.46 13.50 -1.71
CA LEU A 85 -7.78 13.90 -3.08
C LEU A 85 -7.45 15.38 -3.34
N SER A 86 -7.80 16.27 -2.42
CA SER A 86 -7.52 17.71 -2.56
C SER A 86 -6.03 18.03 -2.52
N ARG A 87 -5.23 17.21 -1.85
CA ARG A 87 -3.76 17.33 -1.82
C ARG A 87 -3.07 16.69 -3.02
N GLY A 88 -3.82 16.01 -3.88
CA GLY A 88 -3.28 15.40 -5.08
C GLY A 88 -2.52 14.10 -4.85
N ALA A 89 -2.88 13.32 -3.81
CA ALA A 89 -2.27 12.01 -3.57
C ALA A 89 -2.39 11.11 -4.80
N GLY A 90 -1.28 10.53 -5.24
CA GLY A 90 -1.23 9.64 -6.39
C GLY A 90 -1.70 8.22 -6.07
N LEU A 91 -1.54 7.81 -4.82
CA LEU A 91 -1.97 6.53 -4.27
C LEU A 91 -2.75 6.77 -2.98
N ILE A 92 -3.89 6.14 -2.83
CA ILE A 92 -4.70 6.24 -1.62
C ILE A 92 -4.98 4.84 -1.08
N LEU A 93 -4.65 4.61 0.18
CA LEU A 93 -4.86 3.33 0.85
C LEU A 93 -6.03 3.47 1.82
N LEU A 94 -7.08 2.70 1.58
CA LEU A 94 -8.26 2.65 2.44
C LEU A 94 -8.18 1.45 3.38
N SER A 95 -8.26 1.71 4.67
CA SER A 95 -8.23 0.67 5.71
C SER A 95 -9.21 0.96 6.85
N PRO A 96 -9.58 -0.06 7.64
CA PRO A 96 -9.30 -1.48 7.41
C PRO A 96 -10.42 -2.14 6.60
N LEU A 97 -10.08 -2.92 5.58
CA LEU A 97 -11.07 -3.70 4.82
C LEU A 97 -11.46 -4.98 5.55
N TYR A 98 -10.51 -5.60 6.23
CA TYR A 98 -10.69 -6.80 7.06
C TYR A 98 -10.03 -6.62 8.41
N ALA A 99 -10.39 -7.44 9.37
CA ALA A 99 -9.74 -7.47 10.67
C ALA A 99 -8.24 -7.75 10.50
N THR A 100 -7.41 -7.06 11.27
CA THR A 100 -5.96 -7.14 11.18
C THR A 100 -5.34 -7.34 12.56
N ARG A 101 -4.25 -8.09 12.63
CA ARG A 101 -3.49 -8.30 13.85
C ARG A 101 -2.76 -7.03 14.31
N THR A 102 -2.42 -6.15 13.39
CA THR A 102 -1.73 -4.88 13.69
C THR A 102 -2.60 -3.93 14.49
N HIS A 103 -3.90 -3.93 14.21
CA HIS A 103 -4.88 -3.10 14.91
C HIS A 103 -6.14 -3.92 15.21
N PRO A 104 -6.08 -4.84 16.20
CA PRO A 104 -7.18 -5.77 16.47
C PRO A 104 -8.47 -5.07 16.91
N ASP A 105 -8.37 -3.86 17.48
CA ASP A 105 -9.52 -3.08 17.93
C ASP A 105 -10.23 -2.31 16.79
N TRP A 106 -9.64 -2.25 15.61
CA TRP A 106 -10.23 -1.55 14.48
C TRP A 106 -11.26 -2.43 13.80
N LYS A 107 -12.50 -1.94 13.75
CA LYS A 107 -13.58 -2.63 13.04
C LYS A 107 -13.40 -2.46 11.52
N PRO A 108 -13.54 -3.54 10.74
CA PRO A 108 -13.56 -3.45 9.28
C PRO A 108 -14.64 -2.48 8.80
N LEU A 109 -14.33 -1.76 7.72
CA LEU A 109 -15.31 -0.89 7.07
C LEU A 109 -16.46 -1.73 6.50
N PRO A 110 -17.72 -1.29 6.67
CA PRO A 110 -18.84 -1.91 5.97
C PRO A 110 -18.63 -1.90 4.46
N ARG A 111 -18.96 -3.01 3.80
CA ARG A 111 -18.73 -3.17 2.36
C ARG A 111 -19.34 -2.04 1.52
N MET A 112 -20.55 -1.59 1.86
CA MET A 112 -21.22 -0.50 1.16
C MET A 112 -20.50 0.83 1.33
N ARG A 113 -19.94 1.08 2.50
CA ARG A 113 -19.13 2.28 2.75
C ARG A 113 -17.83 2.24 1.94
N ALA A 114 -17.14 1.10 1.93
CA ALA A 114 -15.95 0.92 1.12
C ALA A 114 -16.23 1.14 -0.38
N ALA A 115 -17.37 0.65 -0.88
CA ALA A 115 -17.80 0.87 -2.26
C ALA A 115 -18.05 2.34 -2.58
N ALA A 116 -18.70 3.08 -1.67
CA ALA A 116 -18.93 4.51 -1.84
C ALA A 116 -17.63 5.32 -1.89
N LEU A 117 -16.69 5.00 -1.00
CA LEU A 117 -15.37 5.62 -0.98
C LEU A 117 -14.57 5.30 -2.25
N ALA A 118 -14.65 4.06 -2.73
CA ALA A 118 -13.99 3.63 -3.96
C ALA A 118 -14.50 4.40 -5.20
N ARG A 119 -15.80 4.65 -5.28
CA ARG A 119 -16.38 5.46 -6.37
C ARG A 119 -15.84 6.90 -6.37
N LEU A 120 -15.70 7.50 -5.20
CA LEU A 120 -15.18 8.87 -5.08
C LEU A 120 -13.69 8.95 -5.40
N ALA A 121 -12.92 7.96 -4.97
CA ALA A 121 -11.46 7.95 -5.14
C ALA A 121 -11.01 7.71 -6.59
N GLY A 122 -11.84 7.05 -7.41
CA GLY A 122 -11.44 6.66 -8.74
C GLY A 122 -10.34 5.57 -8.75
N ARG A 123 -9.48 5.57 -9.76
CA ARG A 123 -8.46 4.52 -9.98
C ARG A 123 -7.18 4.67 -9.13
N LYS A 124 -7.28 5.25 -7.95
CA LYS A 124 -6.13 5.47 -7.06
C LYS A 124 -6.21 4.66 -5.77
N LEU A 125 -7.29 3.92 -5.57
CA LEU A 125 -7.59 3.32 -4.28
C LEU A 125 -7.04 1.90 -4.17
N VAL A 126 -6.26 1.68 -3.13
CA VAL A 126 -5.66 0.40 -2.76
C VAL A 126 -6.28 -0.06 -1.44
N ALA A 127 -6.68 -1.32 -1.37
CA ALA A 127 -7.26 -1.92 -0.17
C ALA A 127 -6.16 -2.30 0.83
N LEU A 128 -6.31 -1.87 2.07
CA LEU A 128 -5.38 -2.15 3.17
C LEU A 128 -6.14 -2.70 4.38
N GLY A 129 -5.47 -3.47 5.21
CA GLY A 129 -6.01 -4.08 6.42
C GLY A 129 -6.44 -5.53 6.23
N GLY A 130 -5.63 -6.45 6.73
CA GLY A 130 -5.88 -7.89 6.65
C GLY A 130 -5.99 -8.43 5.22
N MET A 131 -5.35 -7.76 4.26
CA MET A 131 -5.46 -8.09 2.85
C MET A 131 -4.50 -9.18 2.41
N ASP A 132 -4.94 -9.96 1.45
CA ASP A 132 -4.19 -10.88 0.61
C ASP A 132 -4.87 -10.94 -0.77
N GLU A 133 -4.28 -11.65 -1.70
CA GLU A 133 -4.82 -11.77 -3.06
C GLU A 133 -6.24 -12.40 -3.09
N ARG A 134 -6.51 -13.38 -2.23
CA ARG A 134 -7.82 -14.04 -2.15
C ARG A 134 -8.91 -13.07 -1.68
N ARG A 135 -8.62 -12.28 -0.64
CA ARG A 135 -9.54 -11.26 -0.13
C ARG A 135 -9.71 -10.11 -1.12
N PHE A 136 -8.63 -9.74 -1.80
CA PHE A 136 -8.68 -8.71 -2.84
C PHE A 136 -9.66 -9.06 -3.96
N ARG A 137 -9.67 -10.29 -4.44
CA ARG A 137 -10.62 -10.73 -5.46
C ARG A 137 -12.09 -10.52 -5.08
N ARG A 138 -12.40 -10.52 -3.79
CA ARG A 138 -13.76 -10.27 -3.28
C ARG A 138 -14.16 -8.79 -3.29
N VAL A 139 -13.20 -7.87 -3.25
CA VAL A 139 -13.45 -6.43 -3.19
C VAL A 139 -13.02 -5.69 -4.46
N GLU A 140 -12.30 -6.34 -5.34
CA GLU A 140 -11.79 -5.76 -6.59
C GLU A 140 -12.89 -5.06 -7.41
N ARG A 141 -14.07 -5.66 -7.48
CA ARG A 141 -15.22 -5.11 -8.22
C ARG A 141 -15.78 -3.82 -7.63
N LEU A 142 -15.44 -3.48 -6.39
CA LEU A 142 -15.84 -2.23 -5.78
C LEU A 142 -15.08 -1.01 -6.32
N GLY A 143 -13.99 -1.24 -7.06
CA GLY A 143 -13.19 -0.19 -7.70
C GLY A 143 -11.78 -0.04 -7.16
N PHE A 144 -11.30 -0.99 -6.33
CA PHE A 144 -9.91 -1.00 -5.90
C PHE A 144 -8.99 -1.43 -7.05
N VAL A 145 -7.86 -0.73 -7.20
CA VAL A 145 -6.87 -1.06 -8.24
C VAL A 145 -5.80 -2.05 -7.76
N GLY A 146 -5.72 -2.25 -6.45
CA GLY A 146 -4.77 -3.16 -5.83
C GLY A 146 -5.03 -3.33 -4.34
N TRP A 147 -4.14 -4.07 -3.70
CA TRP A 147 -4.16 -4.31 -2.27
C TRP A 147 -2.77 -4.16 -1.65
N ALA A 148 -2.72 -3.90 -0.37
CA ALA A 148 -1.50 -3.70 0.37
C ALA A 148 -1.52 -4.50 1.68
N GLY A 149 -0.34 -4.92 2.13
CA GLY A 149 -0.19 -5.65 3.37
C GLY A 149 1.25 -5.87 3.77
N ILE A 150 1.43 -6.46 4.93
CA ILE A 150 2.73 -6.86 5.50
C ILE A 150 2.77 -8.37 5.65
N SER A 151 1.86 -8.92 6.44
CA SER A 151 1.83 -10.33 6.82
C SER A 151 1.64 -11.28 5.63
N ALA A 152 0.95 -10.86 4.60
CA ALA A 152 0.75 -11.65 3.39
C ALA A 152 2.05 -11.95 2.62
N PHE A 153 3.10 -11.18 2.86
CA PHE A 153 4.43 -11.34 2.25
C PHE A 153 5.46 -11.99 3.17
N ARG A 154 5.09 -12.22 4.43
CA ARG A 154 5.90 -13.01 5.37
C ARG A 154 5.59 -14.48 5.19
N THR A 155 6.55 -15.22 4.73
CA THR A 155 6.49 -16.68 4.65
C THR A 155 7.76 -17.28 5.21
#